data_2569bddf16a62b48b910404e220a93fa
#
_entry.id   2569bddf16a62b48b910404e220a93fa
#
_cell.length_a   1.000
_cell.length_b   1.000
_cell.length_c   1.000
_cell.angle_alpha   90.00
_cell.angle_beta   90.00
_cell.angle_gamma   90.00
#
_symmetry.space_group_name_H-M   'P 1'
#
loop_
_entity.id
_entity.type
_entity.pdbx_description
1 polymer ?
#
loop_
_entity_poly.entity_id
_entity_poly.type
_entity_poly.pdbx_seq_one_letter_code
_entity_poly.pdbx_strand_id
1 'polypeptide(L)'
;MKTRPDAGFTLLEMLISIGVIAIISVVLSQVFIVTLRTNTKTELLKDMKQNGEIATETMVRMIQSAKSVSCPTSQSVSVTNPDDGITTFGCALTGATTRIASTSASGTKYLTADNTTLGGSNCGTSTLAFACSGGVGIPVSVTITFQLAQAGAAEAAFEEVSESFQTSATTRNTSE
;
A
#
# COMPACT_ATOMS: atom_id res chain seq x y z
N MET A 1 -56.72 -35.35 -36.69
CA MET A 1 -55.88 -34.46 -35.88
C MET A 1 -56.15 -34.74 -34.40
N LYS A 2 -55.15 -35.24 -33.65
CA LYS A 2 -55.34 -35.61 -32.26
C LYS A 2 -54.90 -34.41 -31.44
N THR A 3 -55.81 -33.62 -30.90
CA THR A 3 -55.52 -32.50 -30.01
C THR A 3 -54.89 -33.07 -28.71
N ARG A 4 -53.63 -32.72 -28.42
CA ARG A 4 -53.00 -32.98 -27.13
C ARG A 4 -53.69 -32.11 -26.08
N PRO A 5 -54.10 -32.67 -24.95
CA PRO A 5 -54.61 -31.84 -23.86
C PRO A 5 -53.49 -30.97 -23.33
N ASP A 6 -53.68 -29.65 -23.29
CA ASP A 6 -52.78 -28.71 -22.61
C ASP A 6 -52.80 -29.03 -21.13
N ALA A 7 -51.69 -29.60 -20.63
CA ALA A 7 -51.51 -29.84 -19.21
C ALA A 7 -51.21 -28.49 -18.54
N GLY A 8 -52.20 -27.91 -17.85
CA GLY A 8 -52.01 -26.72 -17.04
C GLY A 8 -51.16 -26.99 -15.81
N PHE A 9 -50.36 -26.01 -15.35
CA PHE A 9 -49.60 -26.09 -14.12
C PHE A 9 -50.51 -26.28 -12.90
N THR A 10 -50.09 -27.16 -12.01
CA THR A 10 -50.80 -27.35 -10.74
C THR A 10 -50.40 -26.26 -9.75
N LEU A 11 -51.32 -25.90 -8.82
CA LEU A 11 -51.04 -24.90 -7.78
C LEU A 11 -49.86 -25.34 -6.89
N LEU A 12 -49.71 -26.64 -6.64
CA LEU A 12 -48.61 -27.23 -5.89
C LEU A 12 -47.27 -27.02 -6.59
N GLU A 13 -47.19 -27.18 -7.91
CA GLU A 13 -45.99 -27.02 -8.72
C GLU A 13 -45.49 -25.57 -8.69
N MET A 14 -46.42 -24.59 -8.79
CA MET A 14 -46.10 -23.18 -8.64
C MET A 14 -45.57 -22.85 -7.25
N LEU A 15 -46.12 -23.43 -6.18
CA LEU A 15 -45.68 -23.19 -4.81
C LEU A 15 -44.30 -23.75 -4.55
N ILE A 16 -44.00 -24.94 -5.05
CA ILE A 16 -42.63 -25.52 -4.96
C ILE A 16 -41.64 -24.70 -5.78
N SER A 17 -41.99 -24.27 -6.97
CA SER A 17 -41.12 -23.47 -7.83
C SER A 17 -40.72 -22.12 -7.17
N ILE A 18 -41.70 -21.42 -6.58
CA ILE A 18 -41.45 -20.16 -5.86
C ILE A 18 -40.58 -20.42 -4.65
N GLY A 19 -40.79 -21.50 -3.88
CA GLY A 19 -39.96 -21.88 -2.74
C GLY A 19 -38.50 -22.13 -3.11
N VAL A 20 -38.26 -22.86 -4.19
CA VAL A 20 -36.91 -23.12 -4.72
C VAL A 20 -36.23 -21.83 -5.17
N ILE A 21 -36.93 -20.98 -5.91
CA ILE A 21 -36.40 -19.69 -6.38
C ILE A 21 -36.04 -18.79 -5.19
N ALA A 22 -36.87 -18.75 -4.14
CA ALA A 22 -36.60 -17.96 -2.95
C ALA A 22 -35.30 -18.39 -2.25
N ILE A 23 -35.07 -19.69 -2.09
CA ILE A 23 -33.83 -20.22 -1.49
C ILE A 23 -32.60 -19.86 -2.33
N ILE A 24 -32.68 -20.07 -3.64
CA ILE A 24 -31.58 -19.74 -4.56
C ILE A 24 -31.25 -18.25 -4.51
N SER A 25 -32.27 -17.39 -4.47
CA SER A 25 -32.09 -15.92 -4.44
C SER A 25 -31.32 -15.46 -3.20
N VAL A 26 -31.57 -16.07 -2.03
CA VAL A 26 -30.83 -15.76 -0.80
C VAL A 26 -29.35 -16.12 -0.93
N VAL A 27 -29.05 -17.30 -1.45
CA VAL A 27 -27.65 -17.76 -1.65
C VAL A 27 -26.91 -16.86 -2.64
N LEU A 28 -27.54 -16.53 -3.77
CA LEU A 28 -26.94 -15.63 -4.78
C LEU A 28 -26.67 -14.24 -4.22
N SER A 29 -27.56 -13.70 -3.38
CA SER A 29 -27.38 -12.39 -2.76
C SER A 29 -26.17 -12.38 -1.82
N GLN A 30 -25.94 -13.44 -1.07
CA GLN A 30 -24.75 -13.55 -0.18
C GLN A 30 -23.46 -13.61 -1.01
N VAL A 31 -23.41 -14.41 -2.05
CA VAL A 31 -22.25 -14.50 -2.95
C VAL A 31 -21.92 -13.14 -3.57
N PHE A 32 -22.95 -12.42 -4.01
CA PHE A 32 -22.77 -11.09 -4.60
C PHE A 32 -22.15 -10.10 -3.61
N ILE A 33 -22.65 -10.03 -2.38
CA ILE A 33 -22.13 -9.13 -1.35
C ILE A 33 -20.67 -9.47 -1.02
N VAL A 34 -20.34 -10.76 -0.86
CA VAL A 34 -18.96 -11.19 -0.58
C VAL A 34 -18.03 -10.82 -1.72
N THR A 35 -18.46 -10.99 -2.97
CA THR A 35 -17.66 -10.64 -4.15
C THR A 35 -17.35 -9.14 -4.21
N LEU A 36 -18.35 -8.29 -3.95
CA LEU A 36 -18.14 -6.84 -3.92
C LEU A 36 -17.10 -6.43 -2.87
N ARG A 37 -17.21 -6.97 -1.65
CA ARG A 37 -16.25 -6.68 -0.56
C ARG A 37 -14.84 -7.14 -0.90
N THR A 38 -14.69 -8.31 -1.51
CA THR A 38 -13.38 -8.83 -1.91
C THR A 38 -12.74 -7.96 -2.98
N ASN A 39 -13.51 -7.48 -3.95
CA ASN A 39 -13.01 -6.62 -5.01
C ASN A 39 -12.48 -5.29 -4.45
N THR A 40 -13.20 -4.64 -3.54
CA THR A 40 -12.77 -3.39 -2.90
C THR A 40 -11.44 -3.59 -2.14
N LYS A 41 -11.34 -4.67 -1.36
CA LYS A 41 -10.10 -4.99 -0.63
C LYS A 41 -8.92 -5.25 -1.56
N THR A 42 -9.14 -5.94 -2.66
CA THR A 42 -8.10 -6.25 -3.64
C THR A 42 -7.60 -4.97 -4.34
N GLU A 43 -8.49 -4.04 -4.65
CA GLU A 43 -8.14 -2.75 -5.23
C GLU A 43 -7.29 -1.91 -4.27
N LEU A 44 -7.71 -1.79 -3.01
CA LEU A 44 -6.93 -1.10 -1.97
C LEU A 44 -5.54 -1.71 -1.78
N LEU A 45 -5.42 -3.04 -1.75
CA LEU A 45 -4.12 -3.74 -1.68
C LEU A 45 -3.23 -3.42 -2.88
N LYS A 46 -3.80 -3.41 -4.07
CA LYS A 46 -3.07 -3.08 -5.30
C LYS A 46 -2.53 -1.65 -5.26
N ASP A 47 -3.35 -0.70 -4.84
CA ASP A 47 -2.95 0.71 -4.72
C ASP A 47 -1.84 0.88 -3.69
N MET A 48 -1.93 0.21 -2.54
CA MET A 48 -0.87 0.26 -1.52
C MET A 48 0.43 -0.34 -2.03
N LYS A 49 0.38 -1.50 -2.71
CA LYS A 49 1.57 -2.11 -3.32
C LYS A 49 2.21 -1.17 -4.32
N GLN A 50 1.44 -0.60 -5.21
CA GLN A 50 1.94 0.35 -6.21
C GLN A 50 2.59 1.57 -5.55
N ASN A 51 1.95 2.16 -4.54
CA ASN A 51 2.51 3.29 -3.80
C ASN A 51 3.83 2.94 -3.09
N GLY A 52 3.86 1.79 -2.40
CA GLY A 52 5.05 1.31 -1.71
C GLY A 52 6.20 0.98 -2.66
N GLU A 53 5.92 0.36 -3.79
CA GLU A 53 6.91 0.02 -4.82
C GLU A 53 7.52 1.29 -5.44
N ILE A 54 6.70 2.29 -5.79
CA ILE A 54 7.17 3.58 -6.33
C ILE A 54 8.05 4.30 -5.31
N ALA A 55 7.62 4.35 -4.05
CA ALA A 55 8.41 4.97 -2.99
C ALA A 55 9.75 4.25 -2.79
N THR A 56 9.73 2.93 -2.74
CA THR A 56 10.91 2.07 -2.60
C THR A 56 11.87 2.25 -3.78
N GLU A 57 11.37 2.14 -5.01
CA GLU A 57 12.20 2.29 -6.21
C GLU A 57 12.85 3.68 -6.29
N THR A 58 12.11 4.72 -5.95
CA THR A 58 12.64 6.09 -5.93
C THR A 58 13.77 6.23 -4.92
N MET A 59 13.59 5.74 -3.69
CA MET A 59 14.63 5.77 -2.65
C MET A 59 15.85 4.95 -3.07
N VAL A 60 15.65 3.72 -3.53
CA VAL A 60 16.73 2.82 -3.97
C VAL A 60 17.55 3.45 -5.10
N ARG A 61 16.90 4.00 -6.11
CA ARG A 61 17.57 4.63 -7.24
C ARG A 61 18.43 5.81 -6.82
N MET A 62 17.91 6.66 -5.93
CA MET A 62 18.66 7.82 -5.45
C MET A 62 19.84 7.42 -4.54
N ILE A 63 19.66 6.42 -3.67
CA ILE A 63 20.75 5.88 -2.85
C ILE A 63 21.86 5.28 -3.72
N GLN A 64 21.50 4.50 -4.74
CA GLN A 64 22.48 3.87 -5.64
C GLN A 64 23.28 4.87 -6.47
N SER A 65 22.69 6.02 -6.82
CA SER A 65 23.37 7.07 -7.60
C SER A 65 24.06 8.13 -6.74
N ALA A 66 23.96 8.02 -5.41
CA ALA A 66 24.47 9.00 -4.46
C ALA A 66 25.99 9.07 -4.45
N LYS A 67 26.56 10.27 -4.24
CA LYS A 67 27.97 10.48 -3.87
C LYS A 67 28.24 9.99 -2.46
N SER A 68 27.34 10.31 -1.54
CA SER A 68 27.41 9.86 -0.14
C SER A 68 26.03 9.70 0.47
N VAL A 69 25.92 8.84 1.46
CA VAL A 69 24.69 8.59 2.19
C VAL A 69 24.99 8.58 3.68
N SER A 70 24.13 9.22 4.45
CA SER A 70 24.18 9.22 5.91
C SER A 70 22.81 8.96 6.50
N CYS A 71 22.75 8.32 7.65
CA CYS A 71 21.52 8.09 8.40
C CYS A 71 21.56 8.92 9.68
N PRO A 72 21.05 10.18 9.65
CA PRO A 72 21.05 11.04 10.83
C PRO A 72 20.22 10.45 11.98
N THR A 73 19.16 9.73 11.64
CA THR A 73 18.30 9.02 12.59
C THR A 73 17.87 7.68 11.98
N SER A 74 17.29 6.81 12.81
CA SER A 74 16.67 5.56 12.33
C SER A 74 15.43 5.78 11.43
N GLN A 75 14.90 7.00 11.36
CA GLN A 75 13.71 7.34 10.58
C GLN A 75 14.00 8.32 9.43
N SER A 76 15.26 8.64 9.20
CA SER A 76 15.67 9.51 8.09
C SER A 76 16.99 9.09 7.49
N VAL A 77 17.09 9.21 6.17
CA VAL A 77 18.32 9.01 5.42
C VAL A 77 18.57 10.23 4.54
N SER A 78 19.78 10.78 4.60
CA SER A 78 20.24 11.91 3.78
C SER A 78 21.17 11.41 2.70
N VAL A 79 20.88 11.81 1.48
CA VAL A 79 21.54 11.42 0.25
C VAL A 79 22.17 12.66 -0.37
N THR A 80 23.47 12.66 -0.59
CA THR A 80 24.14 13.68 -1.40
C THR A 80 24.14 13.23 -2.85
N ASN A 81 23.42 13.97 -3.68
CA ASN A 81 23.27 13.68 -5.09
C ASN A 81 24.57 13.98 -5.88
N PRO A 82 24.69 13.53 -7.14
CA PRO A 82 25.84 13.84 -8.00
C PRO A 82 26.08 15.33 -8.26
N ASP A 83 25.04 16.15 -8.14
CA ASP A 83 25.07 17.62 -8.27
C ASP A 83 25.37 18.37 -6.95
N ASP A 84 25.81 17.64 -5.94
CA ASP A 84 26.05 18.12 -4.58
C ASP A 84 24.80 18.60 -3.81
N GLY A 85 23.63 18.44 -4.40
CA GLY A 85 22.36 18.66 -3.73
C GLY A 85 22.06 17.59 -2.68
N ILE A 86 21.51 18.00 -1.54
CA ILE A 86 21.11 17.07 -0.49
C ILE A 86 19.62 16.79 -0.59
N THR A 87 19.26 15.52 -0.58
CA THR A 87 17.89 15.03 -0.49
C THR A 87 17.75 14.16 0.76
N THR A 88 16.83 14.51 1.64
CA THR A 88 16.53 13.71 2.83
C THR A 88 15.20 12.99 2.66
N PHE A 89 15.23 11.68 2.79
CA PHE A 89 14.04 10.86 2.88
C PHE A 89 13.68 10.64 4.34
N GLY A 90 12.40 10.70 4.63
CA GLY A 90 11.91 10.51 5.99
C GLY A 90 10.39 10.53 6.03
N CYS A 91 9.87 10.48 7.24
CA CYS A 91 8.45 10.66 7.48
C CYS A 91 8.12 12.16 7.48
N ALA A 92 6.98 12.51 6.89
CA ALA A 92 6.36 13.82 7.01
C ALA A 92 4.89 13.67 7.41
N LEU A 93 4.45 14.57 8.29
CA LEU A 93 3.07 14.62 8.76
C LEU A 93 2.24 15.51 7.82
N THR A 94 1.11 14.99 7.35
CA THR A 94 0.15 15.73 6.53
C THR A 94 -1.23 15.62 7.18
N GLY A 95 -1.66 16.65 7.86
CA GLY A 95 -2.86 16.57 8.69
C GLY A 95 -2.69 15.54 9.81
N ALA A 96 -3.48 14.49 9.79
CA ALA A 96 -3.41 13.38 10.75
C ALA A 96 -2.69 12.12 10.21
N THR A 97 -2.12 12.17 8.98
CA THR A 97 -1.49 11.02 8.32
C THR A 97 0.02 11.18 8.23
N THR A 98 0.74 10.09 8.46
CA THR A 98 2.19 10.01 8.31
C THR A 98 2.52 9.43 6.95
N ARG A 99 3.38 10.10 6.18
CA ARG A 99 3.71 9.74 4.79
C ARG A 99 5.21 9.73 4.57
N ILE A 100 5.68 8.95 3.59
CA ILE A 100 7.07 9.04 3.13
C ILE A 100 7.22 10.30 2.29
N ALA A 101 8.20 11.11 2.62
CA ALA A 101 8.54 12.32 1.90
C ALA A 101 10.01 12.40 1.56
N SER A 102 10.30 13.09 0.48
CA SER A 102 11.64 13.51 0.10
C SER A 102 11.73 15.03 0.23
N THR A 103 12.69 15.52 0.98
CA THR A 103 12.93 16.95 1.21
C THR A 103 14.27 17.35 0.62
N SER A 104 14.27 18.38 -0.20
CA SER A 104 15.46 18.95 -0.84
C SER A 104 15.39 20.48 -0.82
N ALA A 105 16.41 21.17 -1.34
CA ALA A 105 16.40 22.63 -1.47
C ALA A 105 15.19 23.16 -2.29
N SER A 106 14.63 22.36 -3.20
CA SER A 106 13.44 22.69 -3.99
C SER A 106 12.12 22.46 -3.26
N GLY A 107 12.14 21.97 -2.03
CA GLY A 107 10.96 21.69 -1.22
C GLY A 107 10.75 20.22 -0.87
N THR A 108 9.59 19.93 -0.32
CA THR A 108 9.18 18.58 0.09
C THR A 108 8.21 17.99 -0.92
N LYS A 109 8.47 16.75 -1.33
CA LYS A 109 7.60 15.94 -2.19
C LYS A 109 7.21 14.67 -1.46
N TYR A 110 5.94 14.32 -1.48
CA TYR A 110 5.43 13.07 -0.91
C TYR A 110 5.61 11.94 -1.92
N LEU A 111 6.12 10.81 -1.45
CA LEU A 111 6.33 9.60 -2.26
C LEU A 111 5.16 8.63 -2.16
N THR A 112 4.35 8.74 -1.11
CA THR A 112 3.15 7.93 -0.92
C THR A 112 1.89 8.80 -1.06
N ALA A 113 0.79 8.19 -1.51
CA ALA A 113 -0.48 8.89 -1.70
C ALA A 113 -1.11 9.31 -0.36
N ASP A 114 -2.07 10.22 -0.40
CA ASP A 114 -2.76 10.78 0.76
C ASP A 114 -3.78 9.80 1.39
N ASN A 115 -4.19 8.79 0.64
CA ASN A 115 -5.04 7.69 1.12
C ASN A 115 -4.25 6.60 1.87
N THR A 116 -2.93 6.77 2.06
CA THR A 116 -2.06 5.82 2.76
C THR A 116 -1.36 6.47 3.95
N THR A 117 -1.03 5.69 4.98
CA THR A 117 -0.30 6.14 6.17
C THR A 117 0.78 5.13 6.55
N LEU A 118 1.88 5.63 7.13
CA LEU A 118 2.92 4.80 7.78
C LEU A 118 2.51 4.30 9.18
N GLY A 119 1.27 4.59 9.58
CA GLY A 119 0.81 4.33 10.94
C GLY A 119 1.36 5.34 11.95
N GLY A 120 0.89 5.22 13.18
CA GLY A 120 1.24 6.16 14.25
C GLY A 120 0.57 7.54 14.12
N SER A 121 0.54 8.28 15.22
CA SER A 121 -0.01 9.64 15.28
C SER A 121 0.99 10.73 14.90
N ASN A 122 2.26 10.38 14.78
CA ASN A 122 3.37 11.28 14.42
C ASN A 122 4.52 10.47 13.82
N CYS A 123 5.51 11.16 13.25
CA CYS A 123 6.66 10.52 12.63
C CYS A 123 7.52 9.69 13.60
N GLY A 124 7.55 10.05 14.88
CA GLY A 124 8.30 9.29 15.90
C GLY A 124 7.71 7.90 16.18
N THR A 125 6.44 7.68 15.86
CA THR A 125 5.73 6.39 16.03
C THR A 125 5.41 5.71 14.71
N SER A 126 5.88 6.26 13.57
CA SER A 126 5.69 5.68 12.24
C SER A 126 6.50 4.40 12.07
N THR A 127 6.07 3.54 11.15
CA THR A 127 6.74 2.27 10.84
C THR A 127 7.98 2.42 9.96
N LEU A 128 8.29 3.63 9.47
CA LEU A 128 9.44 3.88 8.61
C LEU A 128 10.74 3.78 9.40
N ALA A 129 11.65 2.92 8.94
CA ALA A 129 12.96 2.75 9.53
C ALA A 129 14.04 2.60 8.44
N PHE A 130 15.19 3.22 8.70
CA PHE A 130 16.41 3.10 7.92
C PHE A 130 17.52 2.53 8.79
N ALA A 131 18.21 1.52 8.30
CA ALA A 131 19.39 0.97 8.92
C ALA A 131 20.56 1.08 7.93
N CYS A 132 21.57 1.87 8.28
CA CYS A 132 22.79 2.03 7.50
C CYS A 132 23.91 1.14 8.03
N SER A 133 24.63 0.50 7.11
CA SER A 133 25.87 -0.21 7.38
C SER A 133 26.92 0.20 6.35
N GLY A 134 28.16 0.27 6.75
CA GLY A 134 29.28 0.78 5.94
C GLY A 134 29.88 2.03 6.57
N GLY A 135 30.90 2.60 5.95
CA GLY A 135 31.64 3.73 6.50
C GLY A 135 32.59 4.36 5.50
N VAL A 136 33.53 5.16 5.99
CA VAL A 136 34.51 5.87 5.13
C VAL A 136 35.29 4.87 4.28
N GLY A 137 35.27 5.04 2.98
CA GLY A 137 35.95 4.18 2.00
C GLY A 137 35.29 2.82 1.73
N ILE A 138 34.10 2.56 2.31
CA ILE A 138 33.34 1.33 2.07
C ILE A 138 31.94 1.73 1.59
N PRO A 139 31.38 1.03 0.56
CA PRO A 139 30.02 1.31 0.12
C PRO A 139 29.02 1.26 1.27
N VAL A 140 28.18 2.28 1.38
CA VAL A 140 27.13 2.34 2.38
C VAL A 140 25.93 1.55 1.89
N SER A 141 25.51 0.56 2.68
CA SER A 141 24.27 -0.18 2.46
C SER A 141 23.17 0.36 3.38
N VAL A 142 22.04 0.68 2.82
CA VAL A 142 20.86 1.18 3.53
C VAL A 142 19.75 0.15 3.42
N THR A 143 19.31 -0.39 4.53
CA THR A 143 18.09 -1.19 4.60
C THR A 143 16.93 -0.26 4.93
N ILE A 144 15.88 -0.32 4.13
CA ILE A 144 14.66 0.47 4.24
C ILE A 144 13.54 -0.48 4.63
N THR A 145 12.84 -0.19 5.71
CA THR A 145 11.69 -0.98 6.15
C THR A 145 10.55 -0.04 6.50
N PHE A 146 9.36 -0.34 6.02
CA PHE A 146 8.14 0.39 6.40
C PHE A 146 6.90 -0.45 6.14
N GLN A 147 5.81 -0.07 6.77
CA GLN A 147 4.48 -0.62 6.52
C GLN A 147 3.56 0.51 6.08
N LEU A 148 2.81 0.28 5.02
CA LEU A 148 1.72 1.16 4.62
C LEU A 148 0.40 0.56 5.06
N ALA A 149 -0.46 1.40 5.59
CA ALA A 149 -1.85 1.09 5.92
C ALA A 149 -2.77 2.09 5.24
N GLN A 150 -4.05 1.80 5.15
CA GLN A 150 -5.04 2.74 4.68
C GLN A 150 -5.14 3.93 5.64
N ALA A 151 -5.17 5.16 5.09
CA ALA A 151 -5.41 6.36 5.88
C ALA A 151 -6.90 6.52 6.17
N GLY A 152 -7.23 6.92 7.40
CA GLY A 152 -8.61 7.07 7.86
C GLY A 152 -9.12 5.88 8.68
N ALA A 153 -10.30 6.03 9.26
CA ALA A 153 -10.98 4.93 9.94
C ALA A 153 -11.55 3.98 8.90
N ALA A 154 -11.20 2.70 8.98
CA ALA A 154 -11.87 1.66 8.21
C ALA A 154 -13.36 1.65 8.61
N GLU A 155 -14.26 1.69 7.64
CA GLU A 155 -15.71 1.64 7.90
C GLU A 155 -16.12 0.30 8.55
N ALA A 156 -15.29 -0.74 8.36
CA ALA A 156 -15.45 -2.03 9.02
C ALA A 156 -14.09 -2.72 9.21
N ALA A 157 -13.95 -3.52 10.25
CA ALA A 157 -12.70 -4.23 10.61
C ALA A 157 -12.14 -5.16 9.49
N PHE A 158 -12.95 -5.56 8.52
CA PHE A 158 -12.52 -6.36 7.37
C PHE A 158 -11.94 -5.51 6.23
N GLU A 159 -11.98 -4.19 6.33
CA GLU A 159 -11.42 -3.25 5.36
C GLU A 159 -10.03 -2.75 5.77
N GLU A 160 -9.56 -3.09 6.96
CA GLU A 160 -8.18 -2.79 7.34
C GLU A 160 -7.22 -3.55 6.43
N VAL A 161 -6.44 -2.79 5.69
CA VAL A 161 -5.42 -3.30 4.78
C VAL A 161 -4.09 -2.67 5.14
N SER A 162 -3.08 -3.50 5.29
CA SER A 162 -1.69 -3.06 5.46
C SER A 162 -0.74 -3.94 4.67
N GLU A 163 0.36 -3.36 4.17
CA GLU A 163 1.39 -4.07 3.42
C GLU A 163 2.76 -3.64 3.92
N SER A 164 3.66 -4.60 4.10
CA SER A 164 5.01 -4.36 4.60
C SER A 164 6.01 -4.40 3.46
N PHE A 165 6.94 -3.44 3.46
CA PHE A 165 7.99 -3.29 2.46
C PHE A 165 9.33 -3.36 3.16
N GLN A 166 10.25 -4.14 2.59
CA GLN A 166 11.64 -4.20 3.00
C GLN A 166 12.54 -4.32 1.78
N THR A 167 13.55 -3.47 1.72
CA THR A 167 14.55 -3.50 0.65
C THR A 167 15.89 -3.03 1.17
N SER A 168 16.94 -3.30 0.41
CA SER A 168 18.27 -2.74 0.69
C SER A 168 18.86 -2.15 -0.58
N ALA A 169 19.56 -1.04 -0.44
CA ALA A 169 20.28 -0.38 -1.51
C ALA A 169 21.70 -0.07 -1.05
N THR A 170 22.65 -0.27 -1.94
CA THR A 170 24.06 0.02 -1.67
C THR A 170 24.55 1.09 -2.63
N THR A 171 25.29 2.07 -2.13
CA THR A 171 25.91 3.11 -2.95
C THR A 171 26.90 2.49 -3.92
N ARG A 172 26.89 2.97 -5.18
CA ARG A 172 27.83 2.50 -6.23
C ARG A 172 29.19 3.21 -6.13
N ASN A 173 29.20 4.42 -5.59
CA ASN A 173 30.39 5.24 -5.48
C ASN A 173 30.92 5.15 -4.05
N THR A 174 32.15 4.69 -3.92
CA THR A 174 32.98 4.99 -2.73
C THR A 174 33.54 6.39 -2.97
N SER A 175 33.16 7.36 -2.14
CA SER A 175 33.86 8.65 -2.13
C SER A 175 35.33 8.41 -1.79
N GLU A 176 36.24 8.65 -2.73
CA GLU A 176 37.66 8.84 -2.44
C GLU A 176 37.85 10.06 -1.55
#